data_52856dc08a1488916074622fe29456ef
#
_entry.id   52856dc08a1488916074622fe29456ef
#
_cell.length_a   1.000
_cell.length_b   1.000
_cell.length_c   1.000
_cell.angle_alpha   90.00
_cell.angle_beta   90.00
_cell.angle_gamma   90.00
#
_symmetry.space_group_name_H-M   'P 1'
#
loop_
_entity.id
_entity.type
_entity.pdbx_description
1 polymer ?
#
loop_
_entity_poly.entity_id
_entity_poly.type
_entity_poly.pdbx_seq_one_letter_code
_entity_poly.pdbx_strand_id
1 'polypeptide(L)'
;MQEYVLSVKVVNNNGVLLRVSSLFSRRCFSIKSLNAAETEVPDISRLTIVVACDLRVLEQIKNQLMKLYDVIDVTILDDAVCREHVLVRAGRSSDDRLRITEIANLYRAKPVDVSADSIMLELTGEPRKIDSFIDLLKPFGIIKMVRSGISALERD
;
A
#
# COMPACT_ATOMS: atom_id res chain seq x y z
N MET A 1 -1.28 3.81 18.13
CA MET A 1 -0.58 2.69 17.48
C MET A 1 0.23 3.27 16.35
N GLN A 2 1.49 2.90 16.27
CA GLN A 2 2.39 3.33 15.20
C GLN A 2 2.31 2.34 14.04
N GLU A 3 2.47 2.84 12.81
CA GLU A 3 2.55 1.99 11.62
C GLU A 3 3.99 1.59 11.33
N TYR A 4 4.18 0.34 10.99
CA TYR A 4 5.46 -0.23 10.61
C TYR A 4 5.35 -0.94 9.27
N VAL A 5 6.43 -0.88 8.51
CA VAL A 5 6.55 -1.55 7.22
C VAL A 5 7.52 -2.71 7.37
N LEU A 6 7.07 -3.90 7.02
CA LEU A 6 7.88 -5.12 7.02
C LEU A 6 8.16 -5.52 5.57
N SER A 7 9.41 -5.81 5.26
CA SER A 7 9.83 -6.49 4.03
C SER A 7 10.08 -7.96 4.37
N VAL A 8 9.33 -8.85 3.74
CA VAL A 8 9.42 -10.30 3.95
C VAL A 8 9.81 -10.96 2.63
N LYS A 9 10.99 -11.55 2.57
CA LYS A 9 11.43 -12.37 1.43
C LYS A 9 10.99 -13.80 1.64
N VAL A 10 10.35 -14.38 0.64
CA VAL A 10 9.81 -15.74 0.70
C VAL A 10 10.16 -16.52 -0.57
N VAL A 11 10.30 -17.84 -0.43
CA VAL A 11 10.30 -18.74 -1.59
C VAL A 11 8.90 -18.75 -2.16
N ASN A 12 8.76 -18.53 -3.47
CA ASN A 12 7.45 -18.41 -4.14
C ASN A 12 6.77 -19.77 -4.35
N ASN A 13 6.56 -20.50 -3.26
CA ASN A 13 5.87 -21.77 -3.24
C ASN A 13 4.33 -21.59 -3.23
N ASN A 14 3.62 -22.55 -3.79
CA ASN A 14 2.16 -22.57 -3.72
C ASN A 14 1.66 -22.47 -2.27
N GLY A 15 0.77 -21.51 -2.02
CA GLY A 15 0.15 -21.30 -0.72
C GLY A 15 0.98 -20.47 0.27
N VAL A 16 2.11 -19.87 -0.13
CA VAL A 16 2.92 -19.02 0.78
C VAL A 16 2.12 -17.87 1.35
N LEU A 17 1.32 -17.17 0.52
CA LEU A 17 0.44 -16.08 0.98
C LEU A 17 -0.62 -16.57 1.97
N LEU A 18 -1.16 -17.77 1.76
CA LEU A 18 -2.11 -18.37 2.69
C LEU A 18 -1.45 -18.64 4.04
N ARG A 19 -0.21 -19.16 4.07
CA ARG A 19 0.51 -19.41 5.31
C ARG A 19 0.82 -18.13 6.08
N VAL A 20 1.28 -17.10 5.37
CA VAL A 20 1.54 -15.78 5.97
C VAL A 20 0.24 -15.19 6.51
N SER A 21 -0.83 -15.11 5.72
CA SER A 21 -2.11 -14.54 6.17
C SER A 21 -2.74 -15.33 7.32
N SER A 22 -2.63 -16.66 7.30
CA SER A 22 -3.10 -17.52 8.40
C SER A 22 -2.36 -17.30 9.71
N LEU A 23 -1.06 -16.98 9.65
CA LEU A 23 -0.28 -16.63 10.83
C LEU A 23 -0.83 -15.34 11.46
N PHE A 24 -1.08 -14.30 10.66
CA PHE A 24 -1.66 -13.04 11.14
C PHE A 24 -3.05 -13.26 11.74
N SER A 25 -3.90 -14.01 11.04
CA SER A 25 -5.26 -14.32 11.49
C SER A 25 -5.29 -15.05 12.82
N ARG A 26 -4.51 -16.13 12.98
CA ARG A 26 -4.47 -16.92 14.22
C ARG A 26 -3.95 -16.14 15.44
N ARG A 27 -3.19 -15.08 15.21
CA ARG A 27 -2.62 -14.23 16.26
C ARG A 27 -3.39 -12.92 16.46
N CYS A 28 -4.48 -12.74 15.73
CA CYS A 28 -5.27 -11.51 15.76
C CYS A 28 -4.44 -10.25 15.42
N PHE A 29 -3.40 -10.40 14.58
CA PHE A 29 -2.65 -9.27 14.06
C PHE A 29 -3.38 -8.71 12.84
N SER A 30 -3.56 -7.39 12.79
CA SER A 30 -4.21 -6.72 11.67
C SER A 30 -3.18 -6.30 10.61
N ILE A 31 -3.44 -6.71 9.37
CA ILE A 31 -2.70 -6.22 8.19
C ILE A 31 -3.44 -5.02 7.64
N LYS A 32 -2.78 -3.86 7.55
CA LYS A 32 -3.31 -2.66 6.89
C LYS A 32 -3.16 -2.70 5.38
N SER A 33 -2.02 -3.18 4.92
CA SER A 33 -1.67 -3.26 3.52
C SER A 33 -0.74 -4.44 3.28
N LEU A 34 -0.94 -5.13 2.17
CA LEU A 34 -0.09 -6.22 1.71
C LEU A 34 0.15 -6.03 0.21
N ASN A 35 1.41 -5.92 -0.17
CA ASN A 35 1.86 -5.94 -1.55
C ASN A 35 2.79 -7.15 -1.73
N ALA A 36 2.62 -7.90 -2.80
CA ALA A 36 3.38 -9.10 -3.09
C ALA A 36 3.80 -9.12 -4.56
N ALA A 37 5.09 -9.29 -4.82
CA ALA A 37 5.61 -9.42 -6.17
C ALA A 37 6.88 -10.28 -6.17
N GLU A 38 7.20 -10.86 -7.32
CA GLU A 38 8.48 -11.51 -7.56
C GLU A 38 9.62 -10.50 -7.44
N THR A 39 10.78 -10.97 -7.02
CA THR A 39 12.00 -10.16 -6.93
C THR A 39 12.86 -10.33 -8.19
N GLU A 40 14.02 -9.67 -8.20
CA GLU A 40 15.08 -9.87 -9.19
C GLU A 40 15.71 -11.28 -9.16
N VAL A 41 15.45 -12.05 -8.11
CA VAL A 41 15.91 -13.43 -7.97
C VAL A 41 14.76 -14.37 -8.32
N PRO A 42 14.94 -15.30 -9.27
CA PRO A 42 13.90 -16.27 -9.62
C PRO A 42 13.40 -17.06 -8.40
N ASP A 43 12.10 -17.39 -8.40
CA ASP A 43 11.43 -18.14 -7.35
C ASP A 43 11.42 -17.50 -5.96
N ILE A 44 11.85 -16.23 -5.85
CA ILE A 44 11.76 -15.45 -4.61
C ILE A 44 10.78 -14.30 -4.80
N SER A 45 9.84 -14.18 -3.89
CA SER A 45 8.89 -13.07 -3.81
C SER A 45 9.18 -12.20 -2.59
N ARG A 46 8.88 -10.91 -2.73
CA ARG A 46 8.88 -9.94 -1.64
C ARG A 46 7.45 -9.58 -1.27
N LEU A 47 7.15 -9.67 0.01
CA LEU A 47 5.92 -9.17 0.60
C LEU A 47 6.25 -7.89 1.35
N THR A 48 5.59 -6.79 1.00
CA THR A 48 5.63 -5.56 1.80
C THR A 48 4.36 -5.50 2.63
N ILE A 49 4.48 -5.65 3.94
CA ILE A 49 3.36 -5.75 4.87
C ILE A 49 3.35 -4.53 5.78
N VAL A 50 2.24 -3.80 5.83
CA VAL A 50 2.04 -2.68 6.76
C VAL A 50 1.17 -3.15 7.91
N VAL A 51 1.66 -2.94 9.13
CA VAL A 51 0.96 -3.26 10.38
C VAL A 51 0.88 -2.04 11.29
N ALA A 52 -0.18 -1.95 12.09
CA ALA A 52 -0.35 -0.92 13.11
C ALA A 52 -0.34 -1.58 14.49
N CYS A 53 0.77 -1.44 15.22
CA CYS A 53 0.96 -2.12 16.50
C CYS A 53 1.95 -1.35 17.40
N ASP A 54 2.24 -1.89 18.59
CA ASP A 54 3.38 -1.48 19.41
C ASP A 54 4.64 -2.29 19.05
N LEU A 55 5.79 -1.85 19.54
CA LEU A 55 7.09 -2.49 19.26
C LEU A 55 7.15 -3.94 19.72
N ARG A 56 6.51 -4.27 20.83
CA ARG A 56 6.50 -5.64 21.36
C ARG A 56 5.76 -6.59 20.42
N VAL A 57 4.62 -6.16 19.90
CA VAL A 57 3.84 -6.92 18.93
C VAL A 57 4.58 -7.01 17.60
N LEU A 58 5.26 -5.94 17.17
CA LEU A 58 6.08 -5.94 15.96
C LEU A 58 7.19 -7.01 16.00
N GLU A 59 7.92 -7.10 17.11
CA GLU A 59 8.94 -8.13 17.31
C GLU A 59 8.33 -9.54 17.34
N GLN A 60 7.14 -9.70 17.94
CA GLN A 60 6.42 -10.97 17.88
C GLN A 60 6.06 -11.36 16.44
N ILE A 61 5.55 -10.42 15.64
CA ILE A 61 5.21 -10.66 14.23
C ILE A 61 6.46 -11.12 13.48
N LYS A 62 7.57 -10.37 13.58
CA LYS A 62 8.86 -10.72 12.95
C LYS A 62 9.31 -12.13 13.32
N ASN A 63 9.36 -12.44 14.61
CA ASN A 63 9.80 -13.73 15.11
C ASN A 63 8.89 -14.90 14.66
N GLN A 64 7.59 -14.66 14.51
CA GLN A 64 6.65 -15.67 14.04
C GLN A 64 6.76 -15.89 12.53
N LEU A 65 6.96 -14.82 11.75
CA LEU A 65 7.19 -14.92 10.31
C LEU A 65 8.47 -15.72 10.01
N MET A 66 9.56 -15.47 10.74
CA MET A 66 10.81 -16.21 10.59
C MET A 66 10.73 -17.72 10.89
N LYS A 67 9.65 -18.18 11.53
CA LYS A 67 9.41 -19.61 11.77
C LYS A 67 8.70 -20.31 10.61
N LEU A 68 8.20 -19.56 9.63
CA LEU A 68 7.56 -20.15 8.45
C LEU A 68 8.63 -20.71 7.51
N TYR A 69 8.42 -21.92 7.04
CA TYR A 69 9.36 -22.65 6.18
C TYR A 69 9.75 -21.87 4.91
N ASP A 70 8.79 -21.16 4.31
CA ASP A 70 9.01 -20.43 3.06
C ASP A 70 9.68 -19.05 3.28
N VAL A 71 9.78 -18.58 4.52
CA VAL A 71 10.33 -17.25 4.82
C VAL A 71 11.87 -17.31 4.89
N ILE A 72 12.50 -16.52 4.04
CA ILE A 72 13.95 -16.41 3.95
C ILE A 72 14.47 -15.32 4.89
N ASP A 73 13.78 -14.16 4.88
CA ASP A 73 14.17 -12.99 5.67
C ASP A 73 12.98 -12.12 6.02
N VAL A 74 13.07 -11.43 7.17
CA VAL A 74 12.09 -10.43 7.62
C VAL A 74 12.83 -9.21 8.14
N THR A 75 12.70 -8.10 7.40
CA THR A 75 13.30 -6.82 7.77
C THR A 75 12.21 -5.82 8.14
N ILE A 76 12.37 -5.12 9.28
CA ILE A 76 11.57 -3.94 9.63
C ILE A 76 12.22 -2.76 8.93
N LEU A 77 11.45 -2.05 8.11
CA LEU A 77 11.96 -0.93 7.31
C LEU A 77 11.80 0.38 8.08
N ASP A 78 12.85 0.85 8.73
CA ASP A 78 12.86 2.13 9.47
C ASP A 78 13.20 3.30 8.55
N ASP A 79 14.22 3.16 7.68
CA ASP A 79 14.57 4.13 6.63
C ASP A 79 14.41 3.49 5.25
N ALA A 80 13.30 3.81 4.60
CA ALA A 80 12.95 3.21 3.32
C ALA A 80 12.30 4.24 2.37
N VAL A 81 12.50 4.01 1.08
CA VAL A 81 11.70 4.70 0.05
C VAL A 81 10.38 3.96 -0.08
N CYS A 82 9.31 4.60 0.37
CA CYS A 82 7.94 4.08 0.24
C CYS A 82 7.22 4.75 -0.92
N ARG A 83 6.54 3.97 -1.74
CA ARG A 83 5.68 4.45 -2.82
C ARG A 83 4.38 3.68 -2.83
N GLU A 84 3.32 4.39 -3.16
CA GLU A 84 1.98 3.84 -3.34
C GLU A 84 1.36 4.44 -4.59
N HIS A 85 0.58 3.65 -5.30
CA HIS A 85 -0.21 4.09 -6.43
C HIS A 85 -1.68 4.11 -6.06
N VAL A 86 -2.41 5.15 -6.48
CA VAL A 86 -3.85 5.27 -6.33
C VAL A 86 -4.50 5.56 -7.67
N LEU A 87 -5.62 4.89 -7.91
CA LEU A 87 -6.63 5.27 -8.91
C LEU A 87 -7.86 5.74 -8.18
N VAL A 88 -8.33 6.96 -8.45
CA VAL A 88 -9.50 7.53 -7.78
C VAL A 88 -10.41 8.20 -8.81
N ARG A 89 -11.68 7.84 -8.77
CA ARG A 89 -12.75 8.51 -9.53
C ARG A 89 -13.52 9.43 -8.59
N ALA A 90 -13.54 10.71 -8.90
CA ALA A 90 -14.21 11.75 -8.11
C ALA A 90 -15.01 12.70 -9.00
N GLY A 91 -16.01 13.35 -8.41
CA GLY A 91 -16.91 14.31 -9.04
C GLY A 91 -18.37 13.93 -8.87
N ARG A 92 -19.25 14.94 -8.82
CA ARG A 92 -20.70 14.80 -8.75
C ARG A 92 -21.39 15.60 -9.84
N SER A 93 -20.66 16.56 -10.43
CA SER A 93 -21.17 17.47 -11.46
C SER A 93 -20.05 17.91 -12.39
N SER A 94 -20.43 18.49 -13.52
CA SER A 94 -19.49 19.10 -14.47
C SER A 94 -18.63 20.21 -13.84
N ASP A 95 -19.18 20.94 -12.86
CA ASP A 95 -18.50 22.07 -12.21
C ASP A 95 -17.35 21.60 -11.29
N ASP A 96 -17.48 20.41 -10.72
CA ASP A 96 -16.45 19.82 -9.88
C ASP A 96 -15.17 19.51 -10.67
N ARG A 97 -15.27 19.24 -11.96
CA ARG A 97 -14.12 18.84 -12.79
C ARG A 97 -13.01 19.89 -12.83
N LEU A 98 -13.35 21.17 -12.89
CA LEU A 98 -12.35 22.25 -12.91
C LEU A 98 -11.53 22.23 -11.61
N ARG A 99 -12.21 22.17 -10.46
CA ARG A 99 -11.57 22.16 -9.15
C ARG A 99 -10.76 20.89 -8.92
N ILE A 100 -11.30 19.74 -9.34
CA ILE A 100 -10.57 18.46 -9.26
C ILE A 100 -9.32 18.50 -10.14
N THR A 101 -9.40 19.12 -11.32
CA THR A 101 -8.25 19.29 -12.21
C THR A 101 -7.17 20.20 -11.62
N GLU A 102 -7.56 21.26 -10.91
CA GLU A 102 -6.63 22.13 -10.19
C GLU A 102 -5.87 21.35 -9.08
N ILE A 103 -6.59 20.54 -8.29
CA ILE A 103 -6.00 19.66 -7.28
C ILE A 103 -5.06 18.65 -7.93
N ALA A 104 -5.49 18.02 -9.03
CA ALA A 104 -4.66 17.08 -9.77
C ALA A 104 -3.34 17.71 -10.23
N ASN A 105 -3.38 18.93 -10.76
CA ASN A 105 -2.18 19.65 -11.19
C ASN A 105 -1.23 19.94 -10.02
N LEU A 106 -1.74 20.35 -8.84
CA LEU A 106 -0.93 20.61 -7.65
C LEU A 106 -0.18 19.35 -7.20
N TYR A 107 -0.83 18.19 -7.25
CA TYR A 107 -0.25 16.92 -6.85
C TYR A 107 0.52 16.21 -7.97
N ARG A 108 0.45 16.74 -9.21
CA ARG A 108 0.95 16.09 -10.44
C ARG A 108 0.28 14.74 -10.67
N ALA A 109 -1.00 14.65 -10.32
CA ALA A 109 -1.84 13.51 -10.65
C ALA A 109 -2.23 13.58 -12.13
N LYS A 110 -2.37 12.44 -12.76
CA LYS A 110 -2.70 12.35 -14.19
C LYS A 110 -4.17 11.95 -14.37
N PRO A 111 -4.94 12.66 -15.20
CA PRO A 111 -6.24 12.18 -15.62
C PRO A 111 -6.08 10.97 -16.55
N VAL A 112 -6.76 9.86 -16.24
CA VAL A 112 -6.72 8.62 -17.03
C VAL A 112 -8.06 8.30 -17.70
N ASP A 113 -9.14 8.86 -17.16
CA ASP A 113 -10.48 8.76 -17.77
C ASP A 113 -11.32 9.96 -17.38
N VAL A 114 -12.11 10.50 -18.33
CA VAL A 114 -12.97 11.68 -18.13
C VAL A 114 -14.36 11.39 -18.63
N SER A 115 -15.36 11.56 -17.79
CA SER A 115 -16.77 11.46 -18.13
C SER A 115 -17.49 12.80 -17.92
N ALA A 116 -18.82 12.87 -18.24
CA ALA A 116 -19.57 14.09 -18.12
C ALA A 116 -19.51 14.70 -16.71
N ASP A 117 -19.65 13.87 -15.67
CA ASP A 117 -19.80 14.31 -14.28
C ASP A 117 -18.66 13.92 -13.36
N SER A 118 -17.68 13.17 -13.86
CA SER A 118 -16.56 12.68 -13.03
C SER A 118 -15.26 12.58 -13.81
N ILE A 119 -14.16 12.52 -13.07
CA ILE A 119 -12.82 12.31 -13.61
C ILE A 119 -12.13 11.22 -12.82
N MET A 120 -11.41 10.33 -13.52
CA MET A 120 -10.53 9.35 -12.89
C MET A 120 -9.09 9.84 -12.97
N LEU A 121 -8.43 9.85 -11.83
CA LEU A 121 -7.06 10.31 -11.65
C LEU A 121 -6.17 9.18 -11.16
N GLU A 122 -4.94 9.16 -11.63
CA GLU A 122 -3.86 8.33 -11.07
C GLU A 122 -2.81 9.20 -10.37
N LEU A 123 -2.28 8.71 -9.27
CA LEU A 123 -1.17 9.33 -8.57
C LEU A 123 -0.27 8.26 -7.97
N THR A 124 1.03 8.42 -8.16
CA THR A 124 2.05 7.65 -7.44
C THR A 124 2.85 8.60 -6.56
N GLY A 125 3.05 8.23 -5.31
CA GLY A 125 3.76 9.07 -4.36
C GLY A 125 4.02 8.39 -3.02
N GLU A 126 4.54 9.18 -2.09
CA GLU A 126 4.62 8.77 -0.69
C GLU A 126 3.22 8.59 -0.10
N PRO A 127 3.01 7.66 0.85
CA PRO A 127 1.69 7.40 1.43
C PRO A 127 1.00 8.66 1.96
N ARG A 128 1.74 9.53 2.67
CA ARG A 128 1.21 10.82 3.18
C ARG A 128 0.73 11.75 2.07
N LYS A 129 1.44 11.77 0.92
CA LYS A 129 1.02 12.55 -0.25
C LYS A 129 -0.27 11.99 -0.83
N ILE A 130 -0.40 10.67 -0.91
CA ILE A 130 -1.62 10.00 -1.38
C ILE A 130 -2.79 10.32 -0.45
N ASP A 131 -2.61 10.22 0.87
CA ASP A 131 -3.65 10.52 1.85
C ASP A 131 -4.12 11.99 1.74
N SER A 132 -3.19 12.94 1.67
CA SER A 132 -3.52 14.36 1.50
C SER A 132 -4.27 14.64 0.19
N PHE A 133 -3.90 13.96 -0.90
CA PHE A 133 -4.59 14.07 -2.18
C PHE A 133 -6.03 13.54 -2.08
N ILE A 134 -6.22 12.38 -1.47
CA ILE A 134 -7.54 11.78 -1.26
C ILE A 134 -8.42 12.71 -0.40
N ASP A 135 -7.86 13.26 0.69
CA ASP A 135 -8.59 14.16 1.58
C ASP A 135 -9.12 15.40 0.86
N LEU A 136 -8.34 15.98 -0.05
CA LEU A 136 -8.78 17.12 -0.87
C LEU A 136 -9.86 16.75 -1.90
N LEU A 137 -9.94 15.50 -2.32
CA LEU A 137 -10.98 15.03 -3.25
C LEU A 137 -12.30 14.66 -2.57
N LYS A 138 -12.29 14.36 -1.26
CA LYS A 138 -13.49 13.96 -0.50
C LYS A 138 -14.68 14.93 -0.65
N PRO A 139 -14.51 16.27 -0.59
CA PRO A 139 -15.62 17.22 -0.74
C PRO A 139 -16.36 17.10 -2.08
N PHE A 140 -15.66 16.70 -3.14
CA PHE A 140 -16.23 16.54 -4.49
C PHE A 140 -16.91 15.18 -4.71
N GLY A 141 -16.85 14.29 -3.71
CA GLY A 141 -17.42 12.94 -3.77
C GLY A 141 -16.53 11.95 -4.50
N ILE A 142 -15.91 11.07 -3.72
CA ILE A 142 -15.18 9.93 -4.24
C ILE A 142 -16.19 8.84 -4.58
N ILE A 143 -16.25 8.45 -5.85
CA ILE A 143 -17.17 7.43 -6.36
C ILE A 143 -16.57 6.04 -6.15
N LYS A 144 -15.30 5.86 -6.55
CA LYS A 144 -14.52 4.63 -6.38
C LYS A 144 -13.04 4.97 -6.23
N MET A 145 -12.34 4.11 -5.51
CA MET A 145 -10.90 4.25 -5.31
C MET A 145 -10.26 2.86 -5.19
N VAL A 146 -9.07 2.73 -5.76
CA VAL A 146 -8.20 1.55 -5.60
C VAL A 146 -6.82 2.04 -5.20
N ARG A 147 -6.24 1.43 -4.19
CA ARG A 147 -4.85 1.65 -3.73
C ARG A 147 -4.06 0.37 -3.91
N SER A 148 -2.84 0.49 -4.39
CA SER A 148 -1.94 -0.67 -4.56
C SER A 148 -1.41 -1.25 -3.25
N GLY A 149 -1.52 -0.49 -2.15
CA GLY A 149 -0.69 -0.71 -0.99
C GLY A 149 0.73 -0.18 -1.19
N ILE A 150 1.53 -0.25 -0.13
CA ILE A 150 2.88 0.32 -0.11
C ILE A 150 3.89 -0.65 -0.71
N SER A 151 4.65 -0.19 -1.71
CA SER A 151 5.92 -0.79 -2.10
C SER A 151 7.03 -0.03 -1.39
N ALA A 152 7.93 -0.75 -0.74
CA ALA A 152 9.02 -0.15 0.02
C ALA A 152 10.34 -0.86 -0.24
N LEU A 153 11.41 -0.05 -0.33
CA LEU A 153 12.78 -0.51 -0.44
C LEU A 153 13.65 0.29 0.52
N GLU A 154 14.49 -0.40 1.28
CA GLU A 154 15.45 0.22 2.19
C GLU A 154 16.41 1.16 1.46
N ARG A 155 16.88 2.19 2.14
CA ARG A 155 17.99 3.01 1.67
C ARG A 155 19.31 2.35 2.02
N ASP A 156 20.33 2.56 1.18
CA ASP A 156 21.71 2.13 1.43
C ASP A 156 22.38 2.98 2.52
#